data_e56dbab6e855f22f1a445bbe5eb97ea7
#
_entry.id   e56dbab6e855f22f1a445bbe5eb97ea7
#
_cell.length_a   1.000
_cell.length_b   1.000
_cell.length_c   1.000
_cell.angle_alpha   90.00
_cell.angle_beta   90.00
_cell.angle_gamma   90.00
#
_symmetry.space_group_name_H-M   'P 1'
#
loop_
_entity.id
_entity.type
_entity.pdbx_description
1 polymer ?
#
loop_
_entity_poly.entity_id
_entity_poly.type
_entity_poly.pdbx_seq_one_letter_code
_entity_poly.pdbx_strand_id
1 'polypeptide(L)'
;RRQREMCIRDRAPNNGPLRTDLFILRMGMDGGSLSVDGLVDGFFVDAPFDVEFLRTASFGLLQGSRMRNVKTEFVSCPSCGRTLFDLQEVTAQISEKTGHLPGVAIAIMGCIVNGPGEMADADFGYVGGAPGKVDLYVGKEVVQKAIPNEEACDALVELIKEHGMWVDKPAVDEDAPVEAELAAA
;
A
#
# COMPACT_ATOMS: atom_id res chain seq x y z
N ARG A 1 14.49 -19.81 -18.17
CA ARG A 1 13.25 -20.06 -17.39
C ARG A 1 12.07 -19.76 -18.30
N ARG A 2 11.14 -20.69 -18.46
CA ARG A 2 9.93 -20.49 -19.27
C ARG A 2 8.99 -19.60 -18.42
N GLN A 3 8.60 -18.45 -18.89
CA GLN A 3 7.60 -17.60 -18.23
C GLN A 3 6.28 -18.36 -18.12
N ARG A 4 5.67 -18.30 -16.94
CA ARG A 4 4.37 -18.90 -16.65
C ARG A 4 3.36 -17.76 -16.62
N GLU A 5 2.50 -17.71 -17.62
CA GLU A 5 1.47 -16.69 -17.77
C GLU A 5 0.09 -17.27 -17.46
N MET A 6 -0.73 -16.51 -16.81
CA MET A 6 -2.13 -16.82 -16.55
C MET A 6 -3.05 -15.89 -17.31
N CYS A 7 -4.03 -16.44 -18.00
CA CYS A 7 -5.09 -15.67 -18.65
C CYS A 7 -6.33 -15.64 -17.76
N ILE A 8 -6.70 -14.47 -17.26
CA ILE A 8 -7.93 -14.23 -16.53
C ILE A 8 -8.95 -13.69 -17.55
N ARG A 9 -9.98 -14.50 -17.82
CA ARG A 9 -11.06 -14.09 -18.73
C ARG A 9 -12.37 -14.09 -17.99
N ASP A 10 -12.96 -12.92 -17.84
CA ASP A 10 -14.30 -12.80 -17.31
C ASP A 10 -15.34 -12.70 -18.45
N ARG A 11 -16.26 -13.65 -18.45
CA ARG A 11 -17.43 -13.57 -19.31
C ARG A 11 -18.53 -12.86 -18.54
N ALA A 12 -19.04 -11.74 -19.06
CA ALA A 12 -20.23 -11.13 -18.52
C ALA A 12 -21.31 -12.20 -18.34
N PRO A 13 -21.94 -12.31 -17.17
CA PRO A 13 -23.07 -13.22 -16.99
C PRO A 13 -24.16 -12.82 -18.00
N ASN A 14 -24.70 -13.81 -18.71
CA ASN A 14 -25.79 -13.60 -19.64
C ASN A 14 -26.90 -12.82 -18.93
N ASN A 15 -27.11 -11.53 -19.28
CA ASN A 15 -28.18 -10.63 -18.83
C ASN A 15 -28.05 -9.96 -17.44
N GLY A 16 -26.90 -9.89 -16.79
CA GLY A 16 -26.71 -9.10 -15.57
C GLY A 16 -25.82 -7.85 -15.79
N PRO A 17 -25.96 -6.78 -14.96
CA PRO A 17 -25.04 -5.67 -15.01
C PRO A 17 -23.62 -6.17 -14.67
N LEU A 18 -22.63 -5.63 -15.38
CA LEU A 18 -21.21 -5.84 -15.07
C LEU A 18 -20.95 -5.34 -13.63
N ARG A 19 -20.48 -6.24 -12.77
CA ARG A 19 -20.19 -5.95 -11.37
C ARG A 19 -18.69 -5.92 -11.17
N THR A 20 -18.15 -4.73 -10.98
CA THR A 20 -16.73 -4.47 -10.75
C THR A 20 -16.19 -5.17 -9.50
N ASP A 21 -16.98 -5.15 -8.41
CA ASP A 21 -16.66 -5.85 -7.15
C ASP A 21 -16.47 -7.36 -7.34
N LEU A 22 -17.39 -8.00 -8.06
CA LEU A 22 -17.32 -9.44 -8.33
C LEU A 22 -16.13 -9.77 -9.25
N PHE A 23 -15.83 -8.91 -10.21
CA PHE A 23 -14.66 -9.07 -11.06
C PHE A 23 -13.36 -9.00 -10.26
N ILE A 24 -13.22 -7.99 -9.38
CA ILE A 24 -12.04 -7.85 -8.52
C ILE A 24 -11.87 -9.07 -7.61
N LEU A 25 -12.98 -9.54 -6.99
CA LEU A 25 -12.94 -10.74 -6.15
C LEU A 25 -12.47 -11.98 -6.92
N ARG A 26 -13.01 -12.24 -8.11
CA ARG A 26 -12.59 -13.37 -8.96
C ARG A 26 -11.13 -13.24 -9.38
N MET A 27 -10.72 -12.06 -9.82
CA MET A 27 -9.34 -11.80 -10.20
C MET A 27 -8.38 -12.05 -9.04
N GLY A 28 -8.76 -11.65 -7.82
CA GLY A 28 -8.01 -11.94 -6.59
C GLY A 28 -7.96 -13.43 -6.25
N MET A 29 -9.08 -14.14 -6.39
CA MET A 29 -9.14 -15.59 -6.13
C MET A 29 -8.36 -16.41 -7.15
N ASP A 30 -8.55 -16.15 -8.44
CA ASP A 30 -7.96 -16.96 -9.51
C ASP A 30 -6.49 -16.61 -9.74
N GLY A 31 -6.19 -15.31 -9.84
CA GLY A 31 -4.84 -14.83 -10.12
C GLY A 31 -3.99 -14.64 -8.87
N GLY A 32 -4.56 -14.07 -7.82
CA GLY A 32 -3.86 -13.75 -6.59
C GLY A 32 -3.34 -14.98 -5.87
N SER A 33 -4.13 -16.04 -5.75
CA SER A 33 -3.70 -17.29 -5.13
C SER A 33 -2.47 -17.89 -5.81
N LEU A 34 -2.48 -17.96 -7.14
CA LEU A 34 -1.36 -18.51 -7.92
C LEU A 34 -0.10 -17.62 -7.86
N SER A 35 -0.30 -16.31 -7.71
CA SER A 35 0.81 -15.36 -7.59
C SER A 35 1.51 -15.46 -6.25
N VAL A 36 0.74 -15.53 -5.16
CA VAL A 36 1.27 -15.70 -3.80
C VAL A 36 2.05 -16.99 -3.67
N ASP A 37 1.59 -18.08 -4.31
CA ASP A 37 2.30 -19.35 -4.35
C ASP A 37 3.48 -19.39 -5.34
N GLY A 38 3.73 -18.29 -6.07
CA GLY A 38 4.82 -18.19 -7.04
C GLY A 38 4.65 -19.13 -8.24
N LEU A 39 3.41 -19.48 -8.59
CA LEU A 39 3.10 -20.40 -9.68
C LEU A 39 3.00 -19.71 -11.04
N VAL A 40 2.84 -18.39 -11.07
CA VAL A 40 2.76 -17.56 -12.28
C VAL A 40 3.76 -16.40 -12.23
N ASP A 41 4.18 -15.93 -13.38
CA ASP A 41 5.13 -14.81 -13.53
C ASP A 41 4.43 -13.55 -14.08
N GLY A 42 3.17 -13.65 -14.49
CA GLY A 42 2.37 -12.54 -15.02
C GLY A 42 0.94 -12.94 -15.38
N PHE A 43 0.13 -11.92 -15.71
CA PHE A 43 -1.28 -12.09 -16.04
C PHE A 43 -1.61 -11.45 -17.39
N PHE A 44 -2.52 -12.07 -18.10
CA PHE A 44 -3.28 -11.46 -19.16
C PHE A 44 -4.75 -11.37 -18.71
N VAL A 45 -5.30 -10.16 -18.71
CA VAL A 45 -6.68 -9.90 -18.27
C VAL A 45 -7.52 -9.50 -19.47
N ASP A 46 -8.60 -10.23 -19.72
CA ASP A 46 -9.56 -10.00 -20.80
C ASP A 46 -10.97 -9.91 -20.20
N ALA A 47 -11.51 -8.72 -20.10
CA ALA A 47 -12.82 -8.47 -19.52
C ALA A 47 -13.48 -7.22 -20.14
N PRO A 48 -14.81 -7.13 -20.20
CA PRO A 48 -15.53 -6.04 -20.84
C PRO A 48 -15.66 -4.81 -19.91
N PHE A 49 -14.53 -4.36 -19.38
CA PHE A 49 -14.40 -3.14 -18.61
C PHE A 49 -13.50 -2.16 -19.35
N ASP A 50 -13.54 -0.92 -18.92
CA ASP A 50 -12.65 0.11 -19.44
C ASP A 50 -11.16 -0.19 -19.14
N VAL A 51 -10.27 0.30 -19.99
CA VAL A 51 -8.82 -0.01 -19.95
C VAL A 51 -8.17 0.51 -18.66
N GLU A 52 -8.58 1.69 -18.19
CA GLU A 52 -8.01 2.27 -16.96
C GLU A 52 -8.40 1.48 -15.73
N PHE A 53 -9.66 1.03 -15.66
CA PHE A 53 -10.10 0.13 -14.60
C PHE A 53 -9.32 -1.19 -14.64
N LEU A 54 -9.17 -1.82 -15.80
CA LEU A 54 -8.41 -3.07 -15.95
C LEU A 54 -6.96 -2.89 -15.55
N ARG A 55 -6.34 -1.77 -15.94
CA ARG A 55 -4.97 -1.42 -15.56
C ARG A 55 -4.83 -1.29 -14.05
N THR A 56 -5.70 -0.51 -13.42
CA THR A 56 -5.69 -0.26 -11.97
C THR A 56 -5.91 -1.56 -11.19
N ALA A 57 -6.89 -2.37 -11.57
CA ALA A 57 -7.17 -3.67 -10.95
C ALA A 57 -6.00 -4.65 -11.10
N SER A 58 -5.36 -4.69 -12.28
CA SER A 58 -4.22 -5.56 -12.55
C SER A 58 -2.99 -5.19 -11.71
N PHE A 59 -2.67 -3.90 -11.61
CA PHE A 59 -1.58 -3.43 -10.74
C PHE A 59 -1.91 -3.61 -9.26
N GLY A 60 -3.16 -3.43 -8.87
CA GLY A 60 -3.62 -3.74 -7.52
C GLY A 60 -3.43 -5.21 -7.15
N LEU A 61 -3.72 -6.13 -8.08
CA LEU A 61 -3.48 -7.56 -7.91
C LEU A 61 -1.99 -7.87 -7.76
N LEU A 62 -1.13 -7.29 -8.61
CA LEU A 62 0.32 -7.47 -8.54
C LEU A 62 0.90 -6.93 -7.22
N GLN A 63 0.41 -5.81 -6.73
CA GLN A 63 0.83 -5.26 -5.45
C GLN A 63 0.33 -6.09 -4.28
N GLY A 64 -0.95 -6.48 -4.27
CA GLY A 64 -1.53 -7.33 -3.22
C GLY A 64 -0.86 -8.70 -3.11
N SER A 65 -0.36 -9.25 -4.21
CA SER A 65 0.43 -10.49 -4.24
C SER A 65 1.94 -10.28 -4.07
N ARG A 66 2.39 -9.05 -3.79
CA ARG A 66 3.82 -8.66 -3.63
C ARG A 66 4.71 -8.97 -4.83
N MET A 67 4.12 -9.14 -6.01
CA MET A 67 4.88 -9.34 -7.26
C MET A 67 5.46 -8.02 -7.77
N ARG A 68 4.77 -6.90 -7.55
CA ARG A 68 5.21 -5.58 -7.99
C ARG A 68 4.59 -4.47 -7.14
N ASN A 69 5.40 -3.66 -6.50
CA ASN A 69 4.96 -2.47 -5.78
C ASN A 69 4.90 -1.27 -6.73
N VAL A 70 3.71 -0.71 -6.91
CA VAL A 70 3.45 0.45 -7.78
C VAL A 70 3.03 1.70 -6.99
N LYS A 71 2.60 1.51 -5.75
CA LYS A 71 2.24 2.55 -4.78
C LYS A 71 2.98 2.27 -3.47
N THR A 72 2.93 3.19 -2.53
CA THR A 72 3.45 2.96 -1.17
C THR A 72 2.71 1.80 -0.51
N GLU A 73 3.44 0.91 0.11
CA GLU A 73 2.89 -0.16 0.96
C GLU A 73 2.86 0.33 2.40
N PHE A 74 1.69 0.24 3.05
CA PHE A 74 1.53 0.58 4.46
C PHE A 74 1.34 -0.68 5.29
N VAL A 75 2.17 -0.85 6.31
CA VAL A 75 2.08 -1.94 7.28
C VAL A 75 1.72 -1.35 8.63
N SER A 76 0.47 -1.53 9.07
CA SER A 76 0.02 -1.02 10.37
C SER A 76 -0.24 -2.17 11.34
N CYS A 77 0.08 -1.96 12.62
CA CYS A 77 -0.32 -2.91 13.64
C CYS A 77 -1.85 -2.83 13.90
N PRO A 78 -2.47 -3.92 14.42
CA PRO A 78 -3.93 -3.96 14.60
C PRO A 78 -4.44 -3.09 15.77
N SER A 79 -3.61 -2.25 16.35
CA SER A 79 -3.87 -1.48 17.56
C SER A 79 -4.14 -2.34 18.82
N CYS A 80 -3.72 -1.89 19.96
CA CYS A 80 -3.98 -2.54 21.24
C CYS A 80 -3.92 -1.50 22.37
N GLY A 81 -4.15 -1.89 23.61
CA GLY A 81 -4.09 -1.00 24.77
C GLY A 81 -2.72 -0.33 25.05
N ARG A 82 -1.68 -0.66 24.27
CA ARG A 82 -0.35 -0.05 24.34
C ARG A 82 -0.09 0.99 23.25
N THR A 83 -1.05 1.19 22.34
CA THR A 83 -0.95 2.20 21.28
C THR A 83 -0.88 3.60 21.89
N LEU A 84 0.08 4.41 21.46
CA LEU A 84 0.41 5.70 22.06
C LEU A 84 -0.18 6.91 21.33
N PHE A 85 -0.86 6.69 20.19
CA PHE A 85 -1.50 7.71 19.35
C PHE A 85 -2.69 7.10 18.59
N ASP A 86 -3.53 7.92 17.98
CA ASP A 86 -4.57 7.41 17.08
C ASP A 86 -3.96 6.86 15.80
N LEU A 87 -3.98 5.52 15.69
CA LEU A 87 -3.33 4.82 14.59
C LEU A 87 -4.02 5.09 13.25
N GLN A 88 -5.34 5.22 13.25
CA GLN A 88 -6.11 5.44 12.02
C GLN A 88 -5.87 6.86 11.48
N GLU A 89 -5.93 7.86 12.36
CA GLU A 89 -5.66 9.24 12.00
C GLU A 89 -4.23 9.42 11.47
N VAL A 90 -3.24 8.89 12.18
CA VAL A 90 -1.83 9.00 11.77
C VAL A 90 -1.58 8.25 10.46
N THR A 91 -2.18 7.07 10.28
CA THR A 91 -2.06 6.32 9.01
C THR A 91 -2.65 7.11 7.85
N ALA A 92 -3.80 7.76 8.04
CA ALA A 92 -4.40 8.61 7.01
C ALA A 92 -3.51 9.80 6.65
N GLN A 93 -2.97 10.52 7.64
CA GLN A 93 -2.05 11.65 7.43
C GLN A 93 -0.78 11.23 6.68
N ILE A 94 -0.15 10.11 7.06
CA ILE A 94 1.04 9.59 6.39
C ILE A 94 0.69 9.16 4.96
N SER A 95 -0.43 8.46 4.77
CA SER A 95 -0.88 8.00 3.45
C SER A 95 -1.17 9.15 2.50
N GLU A 96 -1.78 10.23 2.97
CA GLU A 96 -2.02 11.44 2.17
C GLU A 96 -0.72 12.05 1.63
N LYS A 97 0.33 12.11 2.49
CA LYS A 97 1.63 12.68 2.12
C LYS A 97 2.49 11.76 1.27
N THR A 98 2.44 10.46 1.50
CA THR A 98 3.41 9.49 0.96
C THR A 98 2.81 8.41 0.06
N GLY A 99 1.48 8.31 -0.07
CA GLY A 99 0.80 7.21 -0.78
C GLY A 99 1.12 7.09 -2.28
N HIS A 100 1.74 8.13 -2.86
CA HIS A 100 2.16 8.19 -4.26
C HIS A 100 3.56 7.63 -4.52
N LEU A 101 4.32 7.28 -3.48
CA LEU A 101 5.71 6.84 -3.61
C LEU A 101 5.79 5.39 -4.09
N PRO A 102 6.29 5.11 -5.30
CA PRO A 102 6.33 3.74 -5.80
C PRO A 102 7.44 2.93 -5.12
N GLY A 103 7.09 1.74 -4.66
CA GLY A 103 8.05 0.78 -4.11
C GLY A 103 8.57 1.10 -2.71
N VAL A 104 7.97 2.07 -2.01
CA VAL A 104 8.31 2.41 -0.62
C VAL A 104 7.38 1.64 0.31
N ALA A 105 7.93 0.98 1.33
CA ALA A 105 7.17 0.32 2.39
C ALA A 105 7.32 1.10 3.70
N ILE A 106 6.20 1.57 4.26
CA ILE A 106 6.15 2.36 5.50
C ILE A 106 5.39 1.57 6.57
N ALA A 107 6.06 1.31 7.70
CA ALA A 107 5.44 0.70 8.85
C ALA A 107 4.95 1.74 9.85
N ILE A 108 3.70 1.61 10.33
CA ILE A 108 3.09 2.50 11.32
C ILE A 108 2.71 1.66 12.53
N MET A 109 3.50 1.77 13.59
CA MET A 109 3.42 0.92 14.77
C MET A 109 3.06 1.73 16.01
N GLY A 110 1.98 1.37 16.65
CA GLY A 110 1.46 2.08 17.82
C GLY A 110 2.39 2.06 19.04
N CYS A 111 3.33 1.12 19.16
CA CYS A 111 4.29 1.05 20.26
C CYS A 111 5.54 0.25 19.88
N ILE A 112 6.61 0.42 20.67
CA ILE A 112 7.91 -0.25 20.46
C ILE A 112 7.92 -1.74 20.84
N VAL A 113 6.87 -2.28 21.45
CA VAL A 113 6.91 -3.65 22.01
C VAL A 113 6.97 -4.69 20.91
N ASN A 114 6.07 -4.60 19.93
CA ASN A 114 6.03 -5.51 18.78
C ASN A 114 6.49 -4.83 17.49
N GLY A 115 6.48 -3.48 17.46
CA GLY A 115 6.75 -2.68 16.27
C GLY A 115 8.01 -3.12 15.52
N PRO A 116 9.18 -3.17 16.15
CA PRO A 116 10.43 -3.54 15.46
C PRO A 116 10.42 -4.95 14.83
N GLY A 117 9.63 -5.87 15.36
CA GLY A 117 9.46 -7.22 14.80
C GLY A 117 8.48 -7.25 13.61
N GLU A 118 7.37 -6.53 13.74
CA GLU A 118 6.30 -6.51 12.73
C GLU A 118 6.66 -5.66 11.50
N MET A 119 7.58 -4.68 11.66
CA MET A 119 8.07 -3.82 10.59
C MET A 119 9.32 -4.33 9.88
N ALA A 120 9.72 -5.58 10.07
CA ALA A 120 11.02 -6.11 9.65
C ALA A 120 11.33 -5.94 8.15
N ASP A 121 10.31 -5.88 7.31
CA ASP A 121 10.42 -5.77 5.85
C ASP A 121 10.07 -4.34 5.33
N ALA A 122 9.82 -3.38 6.22
CA ALA A 122 9.54 -2.01 5.83
C ALA A 122 10.84 -1.19 5.65
N ASP A 123 10.83 -0.26 4.69
CA ASP A 123 11.95 0.65 4.47
C ASP A 123 12.02 1.70 5.58
N PHE A 124 10.86 2.22 5.98
CA PHE A 124 10.73 3.22 7.03
C PHE A 124 9.74 2.80 8.10
N GLY A 125 9.99 3.20 9.34
CA GLY A 125 9.12 2.92 10.48
C GLY A 125 8.74 4.19 11.25
N TYR A 126 7.46 4.34 11.52
CA TYR A 126 6.87 5.32 12.42
C TYR A 126 6.35 4.58 13.65
N VAL A 127 7.05 4.69 14.77
CA VAL A 127 6.82 3.83 15.94
C VAL A 127 6.58 4.66 17.20
N GLY A 128 5.48 4.44 17.90
CA GLY A 128 5.22 5.07 19.17
C GLY A 128 6.26 4.68 20.22
N GLY A 129 7.13 5.61 20.63
CA GLY A 129 8.20 5.40 21.57
C GLY A 129 7.80 5.69 23.01
N ALA A 130 7.09 6.81 23.25
CA ALA A 130 6.55 7.24 24.55
C ALA A 130 5.27 8.05 24.33
N PRO A 131 4.47 8.32 25.37
CA PRO A 131 3.30 9.18 25.24
C PRO A 131 3.63 10.52 24.60
N GLY A 132 2.95 10.84 23.48
CA GLY A 132 3.18 12.05 22.70
C GLY A 132 4.50 12.08 21.89
N LYS A 133 5.23 10.97 21.82
CA LYS A 133 6.52 10.89 21.13
C LYS A 133 6.63 9.66 20.25
N VAL A 134 7.31 9.84 19.12
CA VAL A 134 7.52 8.84 18.08
C VAL A 134 9.01 8.66 17.84
N ASP A 135 9.40 7.44 17.53
CA ASP A 135 10.72 7.08 17.05
C ASP A 135 10.62 6.74 15.55
N LEU A 136 11.52 7.27 14.73
CA LEU A 136 11.62 6.96 13.31
C LEU A 136 12.74 5.95 13.04
N TYR A 137 12.43 5.02 12.18
CA TYR A 137 13.33 3.93 11.79
C TYR A 137 13.62 3.95 10.29
N VAL A 138 14.80 3.49 9.93
CA VAL A 138 15.17 3.08 8.58
C VAL A 138 15.50 1.60 8.63
N GLY A 139 14.69 0.78 7.95
CA GLY A 139 14.73 -0.66 8.15
C GLY A 139 14.53 -1.03 9.62
N LYS A 140 15.56 -1.61 10.25
CA LYS A 140 15.50 -2.03 11.67
C LYS A 140 16.21 -1.07 12.62
N GLU A 141 16.82 -0.01 12.12
CA GLU A 141 17.63 0.92 12.93
C GLU A 141 16.83 2.18 13.28
N VAL A 142 16.89 2.57 14.55
CA VAL A 142 16.30 3.84 15.00
C VAL A 142 17.23 4.98 14.59
N VAL A 143 16.74 5.87 13.75
CA VAL A 143 17.52 7.02 13.26
C VAL A 143 17.18 8.32 14.00
N GLN A 144 15.92 8.47 14.40
CA GLN A 144 15.50 9.63 15.19
C GLN A 144 14.61 9.16 16.35
N LYS A 145 14.82 9.72 17.55
CA LYS A 145 14.11 9.33 18.76
C LYS A 145 13.35 10.48 19.37
N ALA A 146 12.22 10.13 20.00
CA ALA A 146 11.43 11.03 20.84
C ALA A 146 10.96 12.32 20.14
N ILE A 147 10.61 12.21 18.87
CA ILE A 147 10.03 13.32 18.08
C ILE A 147 8.60 13.56 18.57
N PRO A 148 8.17 14.83 18.76
CA PRO A 148 6.78 15.12 19.06
C PRO A 148 5.85 14.62 17.95
N ASN A 149 4.67 14.09 18.32
CA ASN A 149 3.71 13.55 17.34
C ASN A 149 3.35 14.56 16.24
N GLU A 150 3.28 15.85 16.59
CA GLU A 150 2.92 16.93 15.68
C GLU A 150 3.94 17.14 14.55
N GLU A 151 5.22 16.85 14.82
CA GLU A 151 6.35 17.01 13.90
C GLU A 151 6.73 15.69 13.19
N ALA A 152 6.29 14.56 13.74
CA ALA A 152 6.79 13.24 13.34
C ALA A 152 6.43 12.86 11.91
N CYS A 153 5.26 13.29 11.39
CA CYS A 153 4.88 13.04 10.00
C CYS A 153 5.77 13.80 9.02
N ASP A 154 6.11 15.05 9.33
CA ASP A 154 6.99 15.84 8.47
C ASP A 154 8.44 15.37 8.56
N ALA A 155 8.88 14.97 9.75
CA ALA A 155 10.19 14.34 9.94
C ALA A 155 10.32 13.03 9.15
N LEU A 156 9.26 12.22 9.07
CA LEU A 156 9.25 11.02 8.22
C LEU A 156 9.40 11.36 6.74
N VAL A 157 8.71 12.38 6.25
CA VAL A 157 8.81 12.84 4.85
C VAL A 157 10.25 13.30 4.54
N GLU A 158 10.86 14.09 5.42
CA GLU A 158 12.25 14.52 5.25
C GLU A 158 13.21 13.32 5.27
N LEU A 159 12.99 12.35 6.15
CA LEU A 159 13.80 11.12 6.20
C LEU A 159 13.72 10.32 4.88
N ILE A 160 12.52 10.21 4.28
CA ILE A 160 12.33 9.55 2.97
C ILE A 160 13.08 10.32 1.87
N LYS A 161 13.07 11.65 1.89
CA LYS A 161 13.82 12.50 0.94
C LYS A 161 15.32 12.33 1.09
N GLU A 162 15.84 12.33 2.31
CA GLU A 162 17.25 12.12 2.61
C GLU A 162 17.79 10.79 2.07
N HIS A 163 16.92 9.76 2.05
CA HIS A 163 17.27 8.44 1.51
C HIS A 163 17.03 8.32 -0.02
N GLY A 164 16.64 9.41 -0.68
CA GLY A 164 16.48 9.45 -2.14
C GLY A 164 15.29 8.62 -2.66
N MET A 165 14.35 8.26 -1.80
CA MET A 165 13.16 7.49 -2.16
C MET A 165 11.91 8.37 -2.37
N TRP A 166 12.10 9.68 -2.38
CA TRP A 166 11.03 10.64 -2.64
C TRP A 166 10.86 10.87 -4.14
N VAL A 167 9.60 10.86 -4.58
CA VAL A 167 9.17 11.28 -5.92
C VAL A 167 8.07 12.31 -5.74
N ASP A 168 8.14 13.43 -6.45
CA ASP A 168 7.07 14.44 -6.38
C ASP A 168 5.76 13.87 -6.94
N LYS A 169 4.64 14.29 -6.33
CA LYS A 169 3.32 13.91 -6.87
C LYS A 169 3.22 14.37 -8.31
N PRO A 170 2.78 13.52 -9.25
CA PRO A 170 2.46 13.98 -10.59
C PRO A 170 1.44 15.11 -10.47
N ALA A 171 1.62 16.18 -11.25
CA ALA A 171 0.63 17.25 -11.34
C ALA A 171 -0.72 16.61 -11.71
N VAL A 172 -1.72 16.79 -10.86
CA VAL A 172 -3.08 16.30 -11.14
C VAL A 172 -3.59 17.20 -12.26
N ASP A 173 -3.78 16.64 -13.48
CA ASP A 173 -4.59 17.27 -14.48
C ASP A 173 -6.02 17.34 -13.92
N GLU A 174 -6.49 18.54 -13.60
CA GLU A 174 -7.83 18.77 -13.02
C GLU A 174 -8.98 18.32 -13.96
N ASP A 175 -8.67 17.88 -15.17
CA ASP A 175 -9.61 17.36 -16.16
C ASP A 175 -9.64 15.82 -16.25
N ALA A 176 -8.95 15.09 -15.39
CA ALA A 176 -9.04 13.63 -15.35
C ALA A 176 -10.26 13.19 -14.54
N PRO A 177 -11.14 12.32 -15.08
CA PRO A 177 -12.32 11.86 -14.36
C PRO A 177 -11.97 11.10 -13.08
N VAL A 178 -12.55 11.56 -12.02
CA VAL A 178 -12.57 11.17 -10.61
C VAL A 178 -12.22 9.70 -10.30
N GLU A 179 -11.00 9.44 -9.84
CA GLU A 179 -10.60 8.19 -9.16
C GLU A 179 -10.95 8.20 -7.64
N ALA A 180 -11.78 9.14 -7.18
CA ALA A 180 -12.00 9.40 -5.74
C ALA A 180 -12.98 8.45 -5.03
N GLU A 181 -13.65 7.52 -5.72
CA GLU A 181 -14.68 6.67 -5.09
C GLU A 181 -14.22 5.26 -4.67
N LEU A 182 -13.06 4.80 -5.11
CA LEU A 182 -12.57 3.45 -4.78
C LEU A 182 -11.65 3.38 -3.56
N ALA A 183 -11.30 4.51 -2.97
CA ALA A 183 -10.48 4.57 -1.75
C ALA A 183 -11.30 4.64 -0.45
N ALA A 184 -12.62 4.67 -0.54
CA ALA A 184 -13.54 4.83 0.60
C ALA A 184 -14.58 3.69 0.75
N ALA A 185 -14.33 2.51 0.15
CA ALA A 185 -15.19 1.34 0.31
C ALA A 185 -14.46 0.18 0.99
#